data_e3f93d7247eb1a7c053aa550c7576719
#
_entry.id   e3f93d7247eb1a7c053aa550c7576719
#
_cell.length_a   1.000
_cell.length_b   1.000
_cell.length_c   1.000
_cell.angle_alpha   90.00
_cell.angle_beta   90.00
_cell.angle_gamma   90.00
#
_symmetry.space_group_name_H-M   'P 1'
#
loop_
_entity.id
_entity.type
_entity.pdbx_description
1 polymer ?
#
loop_
_entity_poly.entity_id
_entity_poly.type
_entity_poly.pdbx_seq_one_letter_code
_entity_poly.pdbx_strand_id
1 'polypeptide(L)'
;MNFLEYSIDQILEENRIPHTWSKSVKNEVTGLELEKNIDRKDLSEADFVTIDGKDAKDFDDAVLCKKLKIGYKLSVAIADVSSLVRPGSEIDKAAKERGTSIYFPNTVIPMLLSLIHI
;
A
#
# COMPACT_ATOMS: atom_id res chain seq x y z
N MET A 1 15.65 20.25 -14.05
CA MET A 1 15.92 18.91 -13.47
C MET A 1 17.03 19.05 -12.44
N ASN A 2 16.77 18.64 -11.23
CA ASN A 2 17.74 18.68 -10.13
C ASN A 2 18.72 17.49 -10.30
N PHE A 3 19.98 17.62 -9.86
CA PHE A 3 20.99 16.56 -9.93
C PHE A 3 20.51 15.25 -9.26
N LEU A 4 19.77 15.34 -8.18
CA LEU A 4 19.20 14.18 -7.48
C LEU A 4 18.13 13.46 -8.32
N GLU A 5 17.27 14.19 -9.00
CA GLU A 5 16.26 13.63 -9.90
C GLU A 5 16.90 12.91 -11.09
N TYR A 6 17.93 13.51 -11.69
CA TYR A 6 18.69 12.88 -12.77
C TYR A 6 19.32 11.56 -12.31
N SER A 7 19.88 11.54 -11.10
CA SER A 7 20.50 10.32 -10.55
C SER A 7 19.49 9.21 -10.26
N ILE A 8 18.26 9.56 -9.83
CA ILE A 8 17.18 8.58 -9.59
C ILE A 8 16.73 7.97 -10.92
N ASP A 9 16.45 8.80 -11.93
CA ASP A 9 16.02 8.31 -13.24
C ASP A 9 17.06 7.37 -13.86
N GLN A 10 18.34 7.72 -13.76
CA GLN A 10 19.43 6.87 -14.22
C GLN A 10 19.46 5.50 -13.50
N ILE A 11 19.28 5.48 -12.18
CA ILE A 11 19.22 4.24 -11.38
C ILE A 11 18.02 3.38 -11.82
N LEU A 12 16.86 4.00 -12.02
CA LEU A 12 15.65 3.30 -12.45
C LEU A 12 15.81 2.65 -13.82
N GLU A 13 16.43 3.37 -14.77
CA GLU A 13 16.68 2.87 -16.13
C GLU A 13 17.75 1.76 -16.15
N GLU A 14 18.92 1.98 -15.51
CA GLU A 14 19.99 1.00 -15.44
C GLU A 14 19.57 -0.32 -14.80
N ASN A 15 18.70 -0.25 -13.78
CA ASN A 15 18.19 -1.43 -13.09
C ASN A 15 16.88 -1.94 -13.66
N ARG A 16 16.36 -1.34 -14.73
CA ARG A 16 15.09 -1.71 -15.37
C ARG A 16 13.92 -1.75 -14.39
N ILE A 17 13.87 -0.77 -13.47
CA ILE A 17 12.83 -0.68 -12.47
C ILE A 17 11.56 -0.09 -13.08
N PRO A 18 10.42 -0.78 -13.05
CA PRO A 18 9.15 -0.25 -13.55
C PRO A 18 8.68 0.93 -12.67
N HIS A 19 8.72 2.15 -13.19
CA HIS A 19 8.38 3.37 -12.45
C HIS A 19 7.20 4.15 -13.04
N THR A 20 6.67 3.70 -14.18
CA THR A 20 5.48 4.26 -14.81
C THR A 20 4.31 3.29 -14.71
N TRP A 21 3.09 3.82 -14.74
CA TRP A 21 1.87 3.03 -14.71
C TRP A 21 1.24 2.98 -16.10
N SER A 22 0.93 1.79 -16.56
CA SER A 22 0.23 1.60 -17.84
C SER A 22 -1.18 2.20 -17.79
N LYS A 23 -1.73 2.49 -18.99
CA LYS A 23 -3.11 2.97 -19.09
C LYS A 23 -4.13 1.93 -18.59
N SER A 24 -3.86 0.63 -18.80
CA SER A 24 -4.71 -0.45 -18.32
C SER A 24 -4.79 -0.47 -16.79
N VAL A 25 -3.65 -0.38 -16.08
CA VAL A 25 -3.62 -0.29 -14.62
C VAL A 25 -4.38 0.94 -14.11
N LYS A 26 -4.14 2.11 -14.71
CA LYS A 26 -4.84 3.34 -14.31
C LYS A 26 -6.35 3.24 -14.48
N ASN A 27 -6.82 2.66 -15.60
CA ASN A 27 -8.23 2.45 -15.85
C ASN A 27 -8.85 1.47 -14.86
N GLU A 28 -8.15 0.38 -14.53
CA GLU A 28 -8.61 -0.60 -13.57
C GLU A 28 -8.76 0.03 -12.17
N VAL A 29 -7.77 0.79 -11.71
CA VAL A 29 -7.79 1.48 -10.41
C VAL A 29 -8.96 2.46 -10.29
N THR A 30 -9.29 3.21 -11.36
CA THR A 30 -10.43 4.14 -11.35
C THR A 30 -11.79 3.43 -11.25
N GLY A 31 -11.86 2.16 -11.60
CA GLY A 31 -13.07 1.33 -11.51
C GLY A 31 -13.15 0.49 -10.23
N LEU A 32 -12.16 0.58 -9.33
CA LEU A 32 -12.17 -0.20 -8.09
C LEU A 32 -13.23 0.31 -7.13
N GLU A 33 -14.07 -0.60 -6.66
CA GLU A 33 -15.01 -0.36 -5.58
C GLU A 33 -14.82 -1.42 -4.50
N LEU A 34 -14.88 -0.99 -3.24
CA LEU A 34 -14.93 -1.92 -2.12
C LEU A 34 -16.25 -2.71 -2.14
N GLU A 35 -16.15 -4.01 -2.04
CA GLU A 35 -17.34 -4.86 -1.91
C GLU A 35 -18.12 -4.50 -0.65
N LYS A 36 -19.33 -3.99 -0.83
CA LYS A 36 -20.20 -3.51 0.27
C LYS A 36 -20.91 -4.64 1.04
N ASN A 37 -20.95 -5.85 0.48
CA ASN A 37 -21.77 -6.96 0.99
C ASN A 37 -20.96 -8.06 1.69
N ILE A 38 -19.79 -7.76 2.19
CA ILE A 38 -19.01 -8.72 2.96
C ILE A 38 -19.44 -8.61 4.42
N ASP A 39 -19.68 -9.75 5.06
CA ASP A 39 -19.93 -9.83 6.51
C ASP A 39 -18.67 -9.45 7.29
N ARG A 40 -18.44 -8.16 7.42
CA ARG A 40 -17.30 -7.57 8.13
C ARG A 40 -17.77 -7.04 9.47
N LYS A 41 -17.02 -7.35 10.52
CA LYS A 41 -17.25 -6.74 11.83
C LYS A 41 -16.79 -5.29 11.78
N ASP A 42 -17.70 -4.39 12.10
CA ASP A 42 -17.37 -2.97 12.26
C ASP A 42 -16.56 -2.75 13.54
N LEU A 43 -15.37 -2.18 13.39
CA LEU A 43 -14.45 -1.83 14.46
C LEU A 43 -14.07 -0.34 14.39
N SER A 44 -14.81 0.49 13.67
CA SER A 44 -14.51 1.92 13.48
C SER A 44 -14.47 2.70 14.79
N GLU A 45 -15.25 2.28 15.80
CA GLU A 45 -15.25 2.89 17.14
C GLU A 45 -14.17 2.32 18.09
N ALA A 46 -13.33 1.41 17.62
CA ALA A 46 -12.27 0.84 18.44
C ALA A 46 -10.99 1.70 18.34
N ASP A 47 -10.30 1.89 19.47
CA ASP A 47 -9.12 2.73 19.61
C ASP A 47 -7.87 2.10 18.97
N PHE A 48 -7.94 1.79 17.69
CA PHE A 48 -6.77 1.38 16.92
C PHE A 48 -5.85 2.58 16.68
N VAL A 49 -4.55 2.33 16.73
CA VAL A 49 -3.52 3.31 16.44
C VAL A 49 -2.54 2.76 15.40
N THR A 50 -2.03 3.63 14.54
CA THR A 50 -0.90 3.32 13.65
C THR A 50 0.39 3.81 14.30
N ILE A 51 1.48 3.05 14.13
CA ILE A 51 2.79 3.37 14.71
C ILE A 51 3.81 3.37 13.57
N ASP A 52 3.84 4.45 12.83
CA ASP A 52 4.64 4.61 11.63
C ASP A 52 5.68 5.71 11.79
N GLY A 53 6.68 5.72 10.91
CA GLY A 53 7.64 6.82 10.84
C GLY A 53 6.96 8.13 10.42
N LYS A 54 7.54 9.26 10.80
CA LYS A 54 7.01 10.61 10.52
C LYS A 54 6.72 10.85 9.03
N ASP A 55 7.48 10.24 8.15
CA ASP A 55 7.39 10.40 6.69
C ASP A 55 6.65 9.25 6.02
N ALA A 56 6.05 8.34 6.78
CA ALA A 56 5.25 7.25 6.24
C ALA A 56 4.01 7.81 5.50
N LYS A 57 3.77 7.26 4.32
CA LYS A 57 2.61 7.61 3.48
C LYS A 57 1.62 6.47 3.35
N ASP A 58 2.05 5.27 3.71
CA ASP A 58 1.30 4.03 3.58
C ASP A 58 1.08 3.48 4.99
N PHE A 59 -0.15 3.54 5.46
CA PHE A 59 -0.54 2.96 6.75
C PHE A 59 -1.11 1.56 6.49
N ASP A 60 -0.25 0.55 6.53
CA ASP A 60 -0.62 -0.82 6.18
C ASP A 60 -1.19 -1.59 7.36
N ASP A 61 -0.89 -1.18 8.59
CA ASP A 61 -1.36 -1.83 9.80
C ASP A 61 -1.74 -0.85 10.91
N ALA A 62 -2.63 -1.32 11.76
CA ALA A 62 -3.01 -0.64 12.98
C ALA A 62 -3.11 -1.65 14.13
N VAL A 63 -2.83 -1.22 15.33
CA VAL A 63 -2.81 -2.06 16.52
C VAL A 63 -3.71 -1.53 17.61
N LEU A 64 -4.31 -2.43 18.35
CA LEU A 64 -5.07 -2.15 19.56
C LEU A 64 -4.66 -3.15 20.64
N CYS A 65 -4.19 -2.65 21.78
CA CYS A 65 -3.83 -3.46 22.93
C CYS A 65 -4.77 -3.20 24.09
N LYS A 66 -5.40 -4.25 24.59
CA LYS A 66 -6.26 -4.20 25.79
C LYS A 66 -5.64 -5.01 26.92
N LYS A 67 -5.54 -4.41 28.11
CA LYS A 67 -5.13 -5.11 29.32
C LYS A 67 -6.26 -6.06 29.78
N LEU A 68 -5.92 -7.30 30.06
CA LEU A 68 -6.82 -8.30 30.65
C LEU A 68 -6.50 -8.50 32.14
N LYS A 69 -7.29 -9.31 32.84
CA LYS A 69 -6.99 -9.74 34.21
C LYS A 69 -5.64 -10.47 34.29
N ILE A 70 -5.32 -11.26 33.28
CA ILE A 70 -4.04 -11.94 33.11
C ILE A 70 -3.56 -11.64 31.69
N GLY A 71 -2.46 -10.85 31.57
CA GLY A 71 -1.83 -10.52 30.30
C GLY A 71 -2.54 -9.42 29.49
N TYR A 72 -2.41 -9.48 28.18
CA TYR A 72 -2.90 -8.50 27.23
C TYR A 72 -3.55 -9.17 26.02
N LYS A 73 -4.53 -8.52 25.44
CA LYS A 73 -5.08 -8.87 24.13
C LYS A 73 -4.57 -7.87 23.11
N LEU A 74 -3.73 -8.34 22.17
CA LEU A 74 -3.31 -7.56 21.01
C LEU A 74 -4.24 -7.87 19.84
N SER A 75 -4.76 -6.84 19.19
CA SER A 75 -5.46 -6.93 17.92
C SER A 75 -4.63 -6.18 16.89
N VAL A 76 -4.44 -6.80 15.74
CA VAL A 76 -3.73 -6.20 14.60
C VAL A 76 -4.70 -6.16 13.43
N ALA A 77 -4.88 -4.98 12.86
CA ALA A 77 -5.66 -4.76 11.66
C ALA A 77 -4.68 -4.50 10.50
N ILE A 78 -4.81 -5.25 9.42
CA ILE A 78 -3.98 -5.09 8.22
C ILE A 78 -4.88 -4.56 7.09
N ALA A 79 -4.36 -3.63 6.28
CA ALA A 79 -5.04 -3.12 5.10
C ALA A 79 -5.42 -4.29 4.17
N ASP A 80 -6.71 -4.38 3.83
CA ASP A 80 -7.23 -5.48 3.01
C ASP A 80 -7.01 -5.22 1.52
N VAL A 81 -5.75 -5.13 1.12
CA VAL A 81 -5.33 -4.91 -0.26
C VAL A 81 -5.88 -6.00 -1.18
N SER A 82 -6.00 -7.23 -0.69
CA SER A 82 -6.48 -8.38 -1.47
C SER A 82 -7.94 -8.26 -1.91
N SER A 83 -8.74 -7.46 -1.23
CA SER A 83 -10.11 -7.16 -1.66
C SER A 83 -10.18 -6.31 -2.93
N LEU A 84 -9.14 -5.53 -3.19
CA LEU A 84 -9.03 -4.64 -4.34
C LEU A 84 -8.14 -5.23 -5.44
N VAL A 85 -7.04 -5.88 -5.07
CA VAL A 85 -6.07 -6.47 -6.02
C VAL A 85 -6.42 -7.93 -6.24
N ARG A 86 -7.15 -8.21 -7.30
CA ARG A 86 -7.56 -9.58 -7.64
C ARG A 86 -6.46 -10.31 -8.40
N PRO A 87 -6.25 -11.62 -8.15
CA PRO A 87 -5.27 -12.42 -8.87
C PRO A 87 -5.49 -12.35 -10.41
N GLY A 88 -4.42 -12.07 -11.14
CA GLY A 88 -4.44 -11.98 -12.60
C GLY A 88 -4.93 -10.64 -13.17
N SER A 89 -5.33 -9.69 -12.32
CA SER A 89 -5.67 -8.34 -12.75
C SER A 89 -4.44 -7.57 -13.26
N GLU A 90 -4.64 -6.45 -13.94
CA GLU A 90 -3.53 -5.61 -14.42
C GLU A 90 -2.73 -5.02 -13.26
N ILE A 91 -3.40 -4.69 -12.16
CA ILE A 91 -2.75 -4.24 -10.92
C ILE A 91 -1.89 -5.36 -10.33
N ASP A 92 -2.41 -6.60 -10.24
CA ASP A 92 -1.67 -7.76 -9.72
C ASP A 92 -0.42 -8.06 -10.56
N LYS A 93 -0.54 -8.01 -11.88
CA LYS A 93 0.59 -8.19 -12.79
C LYS A 93 1.66 -7.12 -12.57
N ALA A 94 1.24 -5.84 -12.51
CA ALA A 94 2.16 -4.73 -12.28
C ALA A 94 2.81 -4.79 -10.89
N ALA A 95 2.09 -5.22 -9.86
CA ALA A 95 2.63 -5.42 -8.52
C ALA A 95 3.67 -6.53 -8.47
N LYS A 96 3.40 -7.66 -9.15
CA LYS A 96 4.35 -8.78 -9.27
C LYS A 96 5.64 -8.39 -10.00
N GLU A 97 5.53 -7.60 -11.07
CA GLU A 97 6.68 -7.10 -11.81
C GLU A 97 7.55 -6.19 -10.95
N ARG A 98 6.94 -5.35 -10.10
CA ARG A 98 7.65 -4.45 -9.19
C ARG A 98 8.25 -5.19 -7.99
N GLY A 99 7.51 -6.13 -7.41
CA GLY A 99 7.90 -6.95 -6.28
C GLY A 99 7.93 -6.24 -4.93
N THR A 100 8.23 -4.96 -4.89
CA THR A 100 8.30 -4.12 -3.67
C THR A 100 8.17 -2.63 -4.01
N SER A 101 7.92 -1.80 -3.01
CA SER A 101 8.10 -0.35 -3.10
C SER A 101 9.57 0.01 -2.89
N ILE A 102 10.07 1.04 -3.58
CA ILE A 102 11.44 1.51 -3.48
C ILE A 102 11.41 2.96 -2.99
N TYR A 103 12.14 3.23 -1.91
CA TYR A 103 12.19 4.52 -1.26
C TYR A 103 13.51 5.22 -1.58
N PHE A 104 13.43 6.40 -2.19
CA PHE A 104 14.52 7.36 -2.33
C PHE A 104 14.32 8.52 -1.35
N PRO A 105 15.34 9.35 -1.09
CA PRO A 105 15.23 10.43 -0.11
C PRO A 105 14.02 11.38 -0.31
N ASN A 106 13.63 11.63 -1.57
CA ASN A 106 12.56 12.57 -1.91
C ASN A 106 11.47 11.97 -2.81
N THR A 107 11.55 10.67 -3.10
CA THR A 107 10.65 10.01 -4.05
C THR A 107 10.41 8.57 -3.64
N VAL A 108 9.20 8.09 -3.87
CA VAL A 108 8.85 6.67 -3.68
C VAL A 108 8.36 6.11 -5.01
N ILE A 109 8.90 4.95 -5.39
CA ILE A 109 8.37 4.14 -6.50
C ILE A 109 7.52 3.05 -5.85
N PRO A 110 6.20 3.20 -5.80
CA PRO A 110 5.35 2.30 -5.06
C PRO A 110 5.09 0.99 -5.82
N MET A 111 4.97 -0.11 -5.09
CA MET A 111 4.55 -1.39 -5.66
C MET A 111 3.11 -1.34 -6.15
N LEU A 112 2.23 -0.66 -5.40
CA LEU A 112 0.83 -0.44 -5.73
C LEU A 112 0.55 1.06 -5.87
N LEU A 113 -0.41 1.43 -6.72
CA LEU A 113 -0.87 2.82 -6.82
C LEU A 113 -1.44 3.29 -5.48
N SER A 114 -1.13 4.52 -5.09
CA SER A 114 -1.57 5.11 -3.81
C SER A 114 -3.09 5.15 -3.61
N LEU A 115 -3.87 5.07 -4.67
CA LEU A 115 -5.33 4.96 -4.62
C LEU A 115 -5.83 3.60 -4.08
N ILE A 116 -4.95 2.61 -3.96
CA ILE A 116 -5.24 1.28 -3.40
C ILE A 116 -4.97 1.27 -1.89
N HIS A 117 -4.15 2.18 -1.40
CA HIS A 117 -3.93 2.40 0.02
C HIS A 117 -5.10 3.22 0.57
N ILE A 118 -5.93 2.57 1.31
CA ILE A 118 -7.11 3.18 1.94
C ILE A 118 -6.76 3.55 3.37
#